data_c0f6053dae68407674fd0cfeaa120edb
#
_entry.id   c0f6053dae68407674fd0cfeaa120edb
#
_cell.length_a   1.000
_cell.length_b   1.000
_cell.length_c   1.000
_cell.angle_alpha   90.00
_cell.angle_beta   90.00
_cell.angle_gamma   90.00
#
_symmetry.space_group_name_H-M   'P 1'
#
loop_
_entity.id
_entity.type
_entity.pdbx_description
1 polymer ?
#
loop_
_entity_poly.entity_id
_entity_poly.type
_entity_poly.pdbx_seq_one_letter_code
_entity_poly.pdbx_strand_id
1 'polypeptide(L)'
;NVEFIAKWGEGLYWFKSTGYRQLLSSVSKQPKNSKKAVIINLGVNDLNNGRAYVTYMKKVAANLRKYNCKMYYLSVNPVNSAMIKSVNGKARTEAQVAAFNKAIYRGLCSGRKRSFTYINTCTNLQMKGWISKKSGTDIYDGLHYSNQTYLRIFDYCMRYLNR
;
A
#
# COMPACT_ATOMS: atom_id res chain seq x y z
N ASN A 1 16.12 -8.00 -8.71
CA ASN A 1 15.90 -8.63 -7.40
C ASN A 1 14.74 -7.91 -6.69
N VAL A 2 13.80 -8.64 -6.11
CA VAL A 2 12.65 -8.10 -5.36
C VAL A 2 12.76 -8.60 -3.93
N GLU A 3 12.64 -7.67 -2.96
CA GLU A 3 12.60 -7.96 -1.53
C GLU A 3 11.27 -7.52 -0.95
N PHE A 4 10.68 -8.36 -0.10
CA PHE A 4 9.44 -8.08 0.59
C PHE A 4 9.70 -7.84 2.07
N ILE A 5 9.26 -6.67 2.57
CA ILE A 5 9.28 -6.30 3.97
C ILE A 5 7.83 -6.18 4.41
N ALA A 6 7.31 -7.23 5.02
CA ALA A 6 5.90 -7.33 5.37
C ALA A 6 5.71 -8.04 6.70
N LYS A 7 4.60 -7.71 7.37
CA LYS A 7 4.09 -8.42 8.53
C LYS A 7 2.55 -8.39 8.49
N TRP A 8 1.95 -9.52 8.79
CA TRP A 8 0.50 -9.68 8.71
C TRP A 8 -0.22 -8.84 9.78
N GLY A 9 -1.36 -8.22 9.42
CA GLY A 9 -2.20 -7.46 10.33
C GLY A 9 -1.68 -6.08 10.76
N GLU A 10 -0.54 -5.65 10.23
CA GLU A 10 0.17 -4.47 10.69
C GLU A 10 -0.17 -3.18 9.91
N GLY A 11 0.23 -2.04 10.50
CA GLY A 11 0.00 -0.72 9.94
C GLY A 11 1.16 0.25 10.21
N LEU A 12 0.83 1.53 10.37
CA LEU A 12 1.82 2.61 10.51
C LEU A 12 2.71 2.44 11.75
N TYR A 13 2.16 1.93 12.85
CA TYR A 13 2.93 1.74 14.08
C TYR A 13 4.10 0.76 13.87
N TRP A 14 3.80 -0.43 13.35
CA TRP A 14 4.84 -1.40 13.01
C TRP A 14 5.83 -0.85 11.98
N PHE A 15 5.34 -0.15 10.96
CA PHE A 15 6.24 0.41 9.97
C PHE A 15 7.22 1.42 10.58
N LYS A 16 6.78 2.25 11.52
CA LYS A 16 7.64 3.18 12.26
C LYS A 16 8.66 2.48 13.15
N SER A 17 8.24 1.47 13.89
CA SER A 17 9.08 0.78 14.89
C SER A 17 10.04 -0.23 14.28
N THR A 18 9.64 -0.90 13.19
CA THR A 18 10.36 -2.06 12.65
C THR A 18 10.54 -2.00 11.13
N GLY A 19 9.45 -1.88 10.37
CA GLY A 19 9.47 -2.00 8.92
C GLY A 19 10.37 -0.98 8.23
N TYR A 20 10.38 0.27 8.69
CA TYR A 20 11.25 1.30 8.12
C TYR A 20 12.74 1.02 8.35
N ARG A 21 13.11 0.48 9.49
CA ARG A 21 14.49 0.09 9.79
C ARG A 21 14.95 -1.06 8.88
N GLN A 22 14.08 -2.04 8.65
CA GLN A 22 14.35 -3.13 7.70
C GLN A 22 14.51 -2.59 6.27
N LEU A 23 13.61 -1.69 5.83
CA LEU A 23 13.70 -1.04 4.53
C LEU A 23 15.01 -0.26 4.37
N LEU A 24 15.39 0.52 5.38
CA LEU A 24 16.63 1.29 5.37
C LEU A 24 17.85 0.37 5.28
N SER A 25 17.88 -0.71 6.05
CA SER A 25 18.93 -1.73 5.99
C SER A 25 19.02 -2.36 4.59
N SER A 26 17.87 -2.73 3.99
CA SER A 26 17.82 -3.30 2.64
C SER A 26 18.40 -2.35 1.59
N VAL A 27 17.92 -1.11 1.53
CA VAL A 27 18.37 -0.16 0.51
C VAL A 27 19.82 0.28 0.70
N SER A 28 20.32 0.32 1.93
CA SER A 28 21.72 0.72 2.24
C SER A 28 22.74 -0.34 1.82
N LYS A 29 22.36 -1.61 1.75
CA LYS A 29 23.20 -2.71 1.28
C LYS A 29 23.36 -2.74 -0.25
N GLN A 30 22.47 -2.08 -0.97
CA GLN A 30 22.55 -2.04 -2.44
C GLN A 30 23.55 -0.99 -2.91
N PRO A 31 24.19 -1.15 -4.09
CA PRO A 31 25.09 -0.15 -4.64
C PRO A 31 24.45 1.24 -4.63
N LYS A 32 25.17 2.23 -4.15
CA LYS A 32 24.64 3.59 -3.93
C LYS A 32 24.03 4.19 -5.20
N ASN A 33 24.64 3.96 -6.34
CA ASN A 33 24.22 4.51 -7.65
C ASN A 33 23.16 3.65 -8.36
N SER A 34 22.83 2.46 -7.86
CA SER A 34 21.76 1.66 -8.46
C SER A 34 20.40 2.32 -8.26
N LYS A 35 19.56 2.31 -9.30
CA LYS A 35 18.16 2.76 -9.20
C LYS A 35 17.37 1.75 -8.39
N LYS A 36 16.64 2.22 -7.40
CA LYS A 36 15.79 1.40 -6.52
C LYS A 36 14.35 1.89 -6.58
N ALA A 37 13.42 0.97 -6.72
CA ALA A 37 11.99 1.25 -6.60
C ALA A 37 11.49 0.76 -5.23
N VAL A 38 10.86 1.64 -4.47
CA VAL A 38 10.24 1.30 -3.18
C VAL A 38 8.74 1.49 -3.29
N ILE A 39 7.98 0.41 -3.15
CA ILE A 39 6.52 0.43 -3.16
C ILE A 39 6.02 0.29 -1.74
N ILE A 40 5.27 1.27 -1.26
CA ILE A 40 4.57 1.22 0.02
C ILE A 40 3.13 0.80 -0.23
N ASN A 41 2.72 -0.31 0.39
CA ASN A 41 1.34 -0.83 0.40
C ASN A 41 0.89 -1.01 1.85
N LEU A 42 0.47 0.07 2.49
CA LEU A 42 0.00 0.10 3.86
C LEU A 42 -1.25 0.99 3.97
N GLY A 43 -2.07 0.75 4.99
CA GLY A 43 -3.18 1.65 5.33
C GLY A 43 -4.50 0.96 5.62
N VAL A 44 -4.75 -0.25 5.11
CA VAL A 44 -6.04 -0.93 5.29
C VAL A 44 -6.38 -1.20 6.76
N ASN A 45 -5.38 -1.30 7.62
CA ASN A 45 -5.56 -1.49 9.07
C ASN A 45 -5.69 -0.17 9.85
N ASP A 46 -5.44 0.98 9.20
CA ASP A 46 -5.36 2.31 9.83
C ASP A 46 -6.12 3.38 9.04
N LEU A 47 -7.25 3.06 8.44
CA LEU A 47 -7.97 3.92 7.47
C LEU A 47 -8.29 5.33 8.00
N ASN A 48 -8.40 5.51 9.31
CA ASN A 48 -8.64 6.82 9.93
C ASN A 48 -7.36 7.66 10.13
N ASN A 49 -6.17 7.09 9.86
CA ASN A 49 -4.88 7.70 10.17
C ASN A 49 -4.18 8.35 8.95
N GLY A 50 -4.91 8.66 7.88
CA GLY A 50 -4.32 9.17 6.62
C GLY A 50 -3.37 10.35 6.80
N ARG A 51 -3.68 11.30 7.70
CA ARG A 51 -2.82 12.46 8.01
C ARG A 51 -1.47 12.02 8.63
N ALA A 52 -1.50 11.06 9.55
CA ALA A 52 -0.30 10.53 10.19
C ALA A 52 0.60 9.80 9.18
N TYR A 53 -0.01 9.05 8.25
CA TYR A 53 0.71 8.44 7.12
C TYR A 53 1.39 9.49 6.27
N VAL A 54 0.68 10.51 5.82
CA VAL A 54 1.24 11.60 4.99
C VAL A 54 2.45 12.23 5.67
N THR A 55 2.32 12.59 6.94
CA THR A 55 3.39 13.23 7.70
C THR A 55 4.64 12.33 7.79
N TYR A 56 4.45 11.06 8.12
CA TYR A 56 5.58 10.13 8.27
C TYR A 56 6.22 9.75 6.94
N MET A 57 5.42 9.47 5.92
CA MET A 57 5.93 9.07 4.60
C MET A 57 6.71 10.17 3.90
N LYS A 58 6.42 11.45 4.14
CA LYS A 58 7.28 12.56 3.68
C LYS A 58 8.70 12.46 4.24
N LYS A 59 8.84 12.14 5.53
CA LYS A 59 10.14 11.94 6.17
C LYS A 59 10.88 10.73 5.58
N VAL A 60 10.15 9.63 5.38
CA VAL A 60 10.69 8.42 4.75
C VAL A 60 11.22 8.71 3.35
N ALA A 61 10.42 9.38 2.52
CA ALA A 61 10.84 9.72 1.15
C ALA A 61 12.06 10.65 1.13
N ALA A 62 12.10 11.66 2.02
CA ALA A 62 13.25 12.57 2.13
C ALA A 62 14.53 11.81 2.48
N ASN A 63 14.44 10.87 3.42
CA ASN A 63 15.58 10.05 3.84
C ASN A 63 16.05 9.07 2.74
N LEU A 64 15.13 8.48 1.99
CA LEU A 64 15.46 7.47 0.98
C LEU A 64 15.97 8.07 -0.35
N ARG A 65 15.82 9.37 -0.57
CA ARG A 65 16.41 10.06 -1.75
C ARG A 65 17.92 9.88 -1.84
N LYS A 66 18.63 9.91 -0.72
CA LYS A 66 20.08 9.74 -0.67
C LYS A 66 20.57 8.35 -1.10
N TYR A 67 19.66 7.38 -1.17
CA TYR A 67 19.93 6.03 -1.65
C TYR A 67 19.44 5.78 -3.08
N ASN A 68 19.12 6.84 -3.84
CA ASN A 68 18.60 6.77 -5.20
C ASN A 68 17.31 5.94 -5.31
N CYS A 69 16.41 6.10 -4.33
CA CYS A 69 15.12 5.41 -4.30
C CYS A 69 14.03 6.25 -4.98
N LYS A 70 13.33 5.66 -5.95
CA LYS A 70 12.07 6.18 -6.49
C LYS A 70 10.92 5.60 -5.66
N MET A 71 10.10 6.47 -5.08
CA MET A 71 9.05 6.10 -4.15
C MET A 71 7.71 5.96 -4.83
N TYR A 72 7.00 4.88 -4.54
CA TYR A 72 5.64 4.61 -5.02
C TYR A 72 4.73 4.34 -3.85
N TYR A 73 3.53 4.88 -3.89
CA TYR A 73 2.48 4.54 -2.92
C TYR A 73 1.34 3.83 -3.65
N LEU A 74 1.09 2.59 -3.25
CA LEU A 74 -0.02 1.80 -3.73
C LEU A 74 -1.28 2.21 -2.98
N SER A 75 -2.36 2.51 -3.68
CA SER A 75 -3.63 2.77 -3.02
C SER A 75 -4.06 1.58 -2.16
N VAL A 76 -4.70 1.83 -1.04
CA VAL A 76 -5.46 0.78 -0.36
C VAL A 76 -6.50 0.26 -1.34
N ASN A 77 -6.51 -1.05 -1.53
CA ASN A 77 -7.39 -1.73 -2.47
C ASN A 77 -8.86 -1.75 -1.98
N PRO A 78 -9.83 -2.01 -2.85
CA PRO A 78 -11.23 -2.00 -2.46
C PRO A 78 -11.54 -3.08 -1.42
N VAL A 79 -12.47 -2.79 -0.54
CA VAL A 79 -13.01 -3.72 0.46
C VAL A 79 -14.49 -3.96 0.18
N ASN A 80 -15.05 -5.02 0.75
CA ASN A 80 -16.50 -5.24 0.82
C ASN A 80 -16.93 -5.21 2.30
N SER A 81 -17.47 -4.08 2.72
CA SER A 81 -17.83 -3.83 4.12
C SER A 81 -18.88 -4.79 4.66
N ALA A 82 -19.85 -5.20 3.83
CA ALA A 82 -20.87 -6.16 4.22
C ALA A 82 -20.27 -7.54 4.52
N MET A 83 -19.33 -8.02 3.69
CA MET A 83 -18.63 -9.28 3.91
C MET A 83 -17.73 -9.20 5.16
N ILE A 84 -16.98 -8.10 5.34
CA ILE A 84 -16.12 -7.92 6.52
C ILE A 84 -16.95 -7.97 7.80
N LYS A 85 -18.10 -7.30 7.83
CA LYS A 85 -18.98 -7.26 8.98
C LYS A 85 -19.51 -8.65 9.33
N SER A 86 -19.83 -9.46 8.34
CA SER A 86 -20.34 -10.83 8.57
C SER A 86 -19.29 -11.76 9.20
N VAL A 87 -17.99 -11.52 8.92
CA VAL A 87 -16.90 -12.38 9.42
C VAL A 87 -16.30 -11.87 10.73
N ASN A 88 -16.06 -10.56 10.87
CA ASN A 88 -15.23 -9.98 11.94
C ASN A 88 -15.96 -9.00 12.86
N GLY A 89 -17.23 -8.68 12.61
CA GLY A 89 -18.00 -7.71 13.40
C GLY A 89 -17.55 -6.23 13.30
N LYS A 90 -16.33 -5.97 12.83
CA LYS A 90 -15.75 -4.62 12.65
C LYS A 90 -15.57 -4.33 11.16
N ALA A 91 -16.44 -3.48 10.62
CA ALA A 91 -16.35 -3.09 9.22
C ALA A 91 -15.18 -2.13 8.97
N ARG A 92 -14.46 -2.37 7.88
CA ARG A 92 -13.74 -1.35 7.12
C ARG A 92 -14.62 -0.98 5.95
N THR A 93 -14.90 0.30 5.77
CA THR A 93 -15.86 0.74 4.75
C THR A 93 -15.17 1.25 3.50
N GLU A 94 -15.87 1.16 2.37
CA GLU A 94 -15.44 1.69 1.08
C GLU A 94 -15.21 3.22 1.19
N ALA A 95 -16.03 3.91 1.97
CA ALA A 95 -15.89 5.35 2.23
C ALA A 95 -14.60 5.68 2.98
N GLN A 96 -14.22 4.86 3.99
CA GLN A 96 -12.95 5.01 4.70
C GLN A 96 -11.76 4.77 3.77
N VAL A 97 -11.81 3.75 2.91
CA VAL A 97 -10.77 3.48 1.90
C VAL A 97 -10.65 4.68 0.95
N ALA A 98 -11.75 5.20 0.44
CA ALA A 98 -11.74 6.37 -0.44
C ALA A 98 -11.15 7.62 0.24
N ALA A 99 -11.53 7.88 1.49
CA ALA A 99 -11.02 9.01 2.27
C ALA A 99 -9.50 8.88 2.52
N PHE A 100 -9.03 7.69 2.92
CA PHE A 100 -7.62 7.41 3.12
C PHE A 100 -6.83 7.60 1.82
N ASN A 101 -7.26 6.97 0.73
CA ASN A 101 -6.61 7.07 -0.58
C ASN A 101 -6.54 8.52 -1.08
N LYS A 102 -7.61 9.30 -0.87
CA LYS A 102 -7.64 10.74 -1.19
C LYS A 102 -6.61 11.53 -0.37
N ALA A 103 -6.48 11.23 0.93
CA ALA A 103 -5.48 11.87 1.79
C ALA A 103 -4.06 11.57 1.33
N ILE A 104 -3.75 10.30 1.02
CA ILE A 104 -2.46 9.85 0.50
C ILE A 104 -2.15 10.52 -0.84
N TYR A 105 -3.08 10.48 -1.80
CA TYR A 105 -2.87 11.10 -3.10
C TYR A 105 -2.56 12.59 -2.97
N ARG A 106 -3.41 13.34 -2.24
CA ARG A 106 -3.24 14.79 -2.06
C ARG A 106 -1.97 15.14 -1.30
N GLY A 107 -1.65 14.37 -0.26
CA GLY A 107 -0.53 14.68 0.62
C GLY A 107 0.84 14.27 0.12
N LEU A 108 0.94 13.21 -0.71
CA LEU A 108 2.21 12.61 -1.12
C LEU A 108 2.45 12.59 -2.63
N CYS A 109 1.38 12.48 -3.43
CA CYS A 109 1.48 12.09 -4.83
C CYS A 109 1.04 13.18 -5.82
N SER A 110 0.43 14.27 -5.34
CA SER A 110 -0.02 15.38 -6.16
C SER A 110 0.92 16.57 -6.14
N GLY A 111 0.83 17.44 -7.17
CA GLY A 111 1.60 18.67 -7.27
C GLY A 111 3.07 18.50 -7.68
N ARG A 112 3.75 19.65 -7.88
CA ARG A 112 5.14 19.68 -8.36
C ARG A 112 6.16 19.12 -7.38
N LYS A 113 5.90 19.20 -6.07
CA LYS A 113 6.80 18.72 -4.99
C LYS A 113 6.39 17.35 -4.44
N ARG A 114 5.72 16.53 -5.28
CA ARG A 114 5.31 15.18 -4.86
C ARG A 114 6.49 14.32 -4.39
N SER A 115 6.25 13.57 -3.34
CA SER A 115 7.26 12.67 -2.76
C SER A 115 7.13 11.24 -3.27
N PHE A 116 5.97 10.88 -3.81
CA PHE A 116 5.63 9.54 -4.31
C PHE A 116 4.96 9.61 -5.68
N THR A 117 5.13 8.54 -6.45
CA THR A 117 4.27 8.24 -7.59
C THR A 117 3.09 7.40 -7.09
N TYR A 118 1.86 7.78 -7.41
CA TYR A 118 0.67 7.04 -6.99
C TYR A 118 0.37 5.91 -7.97
N ILE A 119 0.18 4.70 -7.43
CA ILE A 119 -0.29 3.53 -8.19
C ILE A 119 -1.72 3.25 -7.76
N ASN A 120 -2.69 3.61 -8.59
CA ASN A 120 -4.12 3.51 -8.26
C ASN A 120 -4.69 2.13 -8.56
N THR A 121 -4.29 1.12 -7.79
CA THR A 121 -4.81 -0.24 -7.91
C THR A 121 -6.27 -0.34 -7.47
N CYS A 122 -6.71 0.51 -6.53
CA CYS A 122 -8.10 0.54 -6.07
C CYS A 122 -9.07 0.77 -7.23
N THR A 123 -8.91 1.87 -7.96
CA THR A 123 -9.76 2.14 -9.12
C THR A 123 -9.60 1.09 -10.22
N ASN A 124 -8.38 0.60 -10.44
CA ASN A 124 -8.16 -0.46 -11.44
C ASN A 124 -8.97 -1.72 -11.11
N LEU A 125 -8.99 -2.15 -9.84
CA LEU A 125 -9.76 -3.31 -9.40
C LEU A 125 -11.27 -3.04 -9.42
N GLN A 126 -11.71 -1.84 -9.06
CA GLN A 126 -13.13 -1.47 -9.15
C GLN A 126 -13.65 -1.53 -10.58
N MET A 127 -12.83 -1.10 -11.55
CA MET A 127 -13.22 -1.13 -12.99
C MET A 127 -13.14 -2.53 -13.59
N LYS A 128 -12.22 -3.37 -13.17
CA LYS A 128 -11.96 -4.69 -13.76
C LYS A 128 -12.56 -5.86 -12.98
N GLY A 129 -13.12 -5.57 -11.82
CA GLY A 129 -13.59 -6.57 -10.87
C GLY A 129 -12.45 -7.16 -10.03
N TRP A 130 -12.82 -7.65 -8.86
CA TRP A 130 -11.93 -8.33 -7.94
C TRP A 130 -12.68 -9.42 -7.17
N ILE A 131 -11.94 -10.40 -6.69
CA ILE A 131 -12.49 -11.54 -5.97
C ILE A 131 -11.83 -11.57 -4.59
N SER A 132 -12.65 -11.57 -3.54
CA SER A 132 -12.20 -11.78 -2.17
C SER A 132 -11.71 -13.21 -1.97
N LYS A 133 -10.77 -13.40 -1.05
CA LYS A 133 -10.36 -14.71 -0.58
C LYS A 133 -11.48 -15.34 0.25
N LYS A 134 -11.70 -16.63 0.11
CA LYS A 134 -12.54 -17.39 1.01
C LYS A 134 -11.80 -17.61 2.33
N SER A 135 -12.51 -17.45 3.46
CA SER A 135 -12.07 -17.92 4.77
C SER A 135 -12.18 -19.43 4.86
N GLY A 136 -11.63 -20.06 5.87
CA GLY A 136 -11.71 -21.51 6.09
C GLY A 136 -13.13 -22.08 6.18
N THR A 137 -14.17 -21.24 6.21
CA THR A 137 -15.59 -21.60 6.21
C THR A 137 -16.28 -21.38 4.88
N ASP A 138 -15.53 -21.25 3.79
CA ASP A 138 -16.03 -20.91 2.44
C ASP A 138 -16.69 -19.53 2.31
N ILE A 139 -16.65 -18.70 3.34
CA ILE A 139 -17.20 -17.34 3.32
C ILE A 139 -16.12 -16.37 2.83
N TYR A 140 -16.46 -15.52 1.88
CA TYR A 140 -15.60 -14.45 1.43
C TYR A 140 -15.42 -13.41 2.54
N ASP A 141 -14.15 -13.06 2.85
CA ASP A 141 -13.86 -12.15 3.98
C ASP A 141 -13.98 -10.67 3.63
N GLY A 142 -14.08 -10.33 2.36
CA GLY A 142 -14.23 -8.96 1.88
C GLY A 142 -13.00 -8.04 2.03
N LEU A 143 -11.89 -8.57 2.54
CA LEU A 143 -10.67 -7.82 2.86
C LEU A 143 -9.44 -8.35 2.12
N HIS A 144 -9.21 -9.65 2.16
CA HIS A 144 -8.12 -10.31 1.45
C HIS A 144 -8.57 -10.75 0.08
N TYR A 145 -7.64 -10.90 -0.86
CA TYR A 145 -7.95 -11.16 -2.26
C TYR A 145 -7.59 -12.59 -2.66
N SER A 146 -8.27 -13.09 -3.69
CA SER A 146 -7.86 -14.32 -4.36
C SER A 146 -6.48 -14.16 -5.01
N ASN A 147 -5.77 -15.27 -5.22
CA ASN A 147 -4.47 -15.26 -5.90
C ASN A 147 -4.53 -14.57 -7.27
N GLN A 148 -5.61 -14.79 -8.03
CA GLN A 148 -5.82 -14.13 -9.31
C GLN A 148 -5.91 -12.60 -9.18
N THR A 149 -6.58 -12.10 -8.14
CA THR A 149 -6.65 -10.66 -7.88
C THR A 149 -5.29 -10.11 -7.45
N TYR A 150 -4.53 -10.83 -6.63
CA TYR A 150 -3.16 -10.43 -6.27
C TYR A 150 -2.23 -10.37 -7.50
N LEU A 151 -2.31 -11.31 -8.44
CA LEU A 151 -1.56 -11.25 -9.69
C LEU A 151 -1.92 -10.01 -10.51
N ARG A 152 -3.20 -9.66 -10.62
CA ARG A 152 -3.64 -8.42 -11.30
C ARG A 152 -3.06 -7.16 -10.65
N ILE A 153 -3.01 -7.12 -9.31
CA ILE A 153 -2.39 -6.01 -8.57
C ILE A 153 -0.90 -5.93 -8.93
N PHE A 154 -0.20 -7.05 -8.87
CA PHE A 154 1.22 -7.15 -9.19
C PHE A 154 1.51 -6.68 -10.62
N ASP A 155 0.81 -7.22 -11.62
CA ASP A 155 0.98 -6.85 -13.02
C ASP A 155 0.72 -5.36 -13.27
N TYR A 156 -0.29 -4.81 -12.58
CA TYR A 156 -0.58 -3.39 -12.67
C TYR A 156 0.55 -2.54 -12.08
N CYS A 157 1.15 -2.96 -10.97
CA CYS A 157 2.31 -2.29 -10.38
C CYS A 157 3.53 -2.35 -11.31
N MET A 158 3.80 -3.50 -11.93
CA MET A 158 4.94 -3.69 -12.82
C MET A 158 4.90 -2.74 -14.04
N ARG A 159 3.72 -2.38 -14.52
CA ARG A 159 3.56 -1.38 -15.59
C ARG A 159 4.07 0.02 -15.20
N TYR A 160 4.08 0.36 -13.91
CA TYR A 160 4.64 1.63 -13.43
C TYR A 160 6.16 1.57 -13.23
N LEU A 161 6.71 0.40 -12.96
CA LEU A 161 8.15 0.22 -12.76
C LEU A 161 8.92 0.17 -14.08
N ASN A 162 8.27 -0.33 -15.13
CA ASN A 162 8.87 -0.48 -16.46
C ASN A 162 8.75 0.81 -17.35
N ARG A 163 8.25 1.91 -16.75
CA ARG A 163 8.21 3.26 -17.36
C ARG A 163 9.29 4.13 -16.74
#